data_f481529c646c756dc6aa65a46182da3e
#
_entry.id   f481529c646c756dc6aa65a46182da3e
#
_cell.length_a   1.000
_cell.length_b   1.000
_cell.length_c   1.000
_cell.angle_alpha   90.00
_cell.angle_beta   90.00
_cell.angle_gamma   90.00
#
_symmetry.space_group_name_H-M   'P 1'
#
loop_
_entity.id
_entity.type
_entity.pdbx_description
1 polymer ?
#
loop_
_entity_poly.entity_id
_entity_poly.type
_entity_poly.pdbx_seq_one_letter_code
_entity_poly.pdbx_strand_id
1 'polypeptide(L)'
;MKVAIFFGSKSDTETMSKAAKVLKDFGIEYKAFVISAHRAGELLRCTVKQVESDGFEVIIAGAGLAAALPGVIAGITVLPVIGVPIECISGSSNGLGGLDALLS
;
A
#
# COMPACT_ATOMS: atom_id res chain seq x y z
N MET A 1 9.68 15.63 2.89
CA MET A 1 8.45 14.84 2.81
C MET A 1 8.74 13.41 3.24
N LYS A 2 7.83 12.82 3.95
CA LYS A 2 7.99 11.48 4.50
C LYS A 2 6.79 10.63 4.07
N VAL A 3 7.06 9.50 3.41
CA VAL A 3 6.04 8.67 2.78
C VAL A 3 6.02 7.28 3.41
N ALA A 4 4.84 6.80 3.76
CA ALA A 4 4.66 5.43 4.25
C ALA A 4 4.15 4.55 3.11
N ILE A 5 4.76 3.38 2.94
CA ILE A 5 4.36 2.41 1.92
C ILE A 5 3.75 1.21 2.64
N PHE A 6 2.53 0.86 2.28
CA PHE A 6 1.84 -0.29 2.86
C PHE A 6 1.53 -1.33 1.79
N PHE A 7 1.72 -2.60 2.09
CA PHE A 7 1.25 -3.69 1.24
C PHE A 7 0.98 -4.92 2.10
N GLY A 8 0.13 -5.81 1.59
CA GLY A 8 -0.45 -6.85 2.41
C GLY A 8 0.31 -8.18 2.45
N SER A 9 1.29 -8.37 1.59
CA SER A 9 1.99 -9.64 1.48
C SER A 9 3.42 -9.46 1.02
N LYS A 10 4.31 -10.30 1.53
CA LYS A 10 5.72 -10.30 1.10
C LYS A 10 5.86 -10.59 -0.39
N SER A 11 4.89 -11.27 -1.01
CA SER A 11 4.93 -11.53 -2.44
C SER A 11 4.83 -10.25 -3.27
N ASP A 12 4.34 -9.15 -2.68
CA ASP A 12 4.22 -7.87 -3.36
C ASP A 12 5.47 -7.01 -3.27
N THR A 13 6.49 -7.49 -2.55
CA THR A 13 7.70 -6.72 -2.28
C THR A 13 8.39 -6.24 -3.56
N GLU A 14 8.48 -7.12 -4.57
CA GLU A 14 9.14 -6.77 -5.81
C GLU A 14 8.47 -5.57 -6.50
N THR A 15 7.14 -5.60 -6.58
CA THR A 15 6.39 -4.50 -7.20
C THR A 15 6.51 -3.23 -6.37
N MET A 16 6.36 -3.33 -5.06
CA MET A 16 6.38 -2.15 -4.19
C MET A 16 7.78 -1.59 -4.02
N SER A 17 8.83 -2.39 -4.22
CA SER A 17 10.20 -1.89 -4.18
C SER A 17 10.47 -0.88 -5.29
N LYS A 18 9.73 -0.95 -6.38
CA LYS A 18 9.84 0.03 -7.46
C LYS A 18 9.42 1.41 -6.99
N ALA A 19 8.36 1.49 -6.21
CA ALA A 19 7.92 2.75 -5.61
C ALA A 19 8.98 3.28 -4.64
N ALA A 20 9.53 2.42 -3.81
CA ALA A 20 10.58 2.79 -2.87
C ALA A 20 11.82 3.32 -3.61
N LYS A 21 12.19 2.70 -4.72
CA LYS A 21 13.33 3.15 -5.52
C LYS A 21 13.11 4.55 -6.06
N VAL A 22 11.92 4.84 -6.58
CA VAL A 22 11.60 6.17 -7.10
C VAL A 22 11.69 7.21 -5.99
N LEU A 23 11.13 6.91 -4.82
CA LEU A 23 11.21 7.82 -3.67
C LEU A 23 12.66 8.07 -3.28
N LYS A 24 13.46 7.03 -3.23
CA LYS A 24 14.87 7.14 -2.89
C LYS A 24 15.62 8.01 -3.92
N ASP A 25 15.35 7.80 -5.20
CA ASP A 25 16.01 8.56 -6.27
C ASP A 25 15.66 10.05 -6.19
N PHE A 26 14.48 10.40 -5.68
CA PHE A 26 14.09 11.79 -5.48
C PHE A 26 14.46 12.33 -4.10
N GLY A 27 15.18 11.57 -3.30
CA GLY A 27 15.58 12.01 -1.96
C GLY A 27 14.44 12.11 -0.98
N ILE A 28 13.35 11.38 -1.20
CA ILE A 28 12.19 11.39 -0.31
C ILE A 28 12.33 10.27 0.72
N GLU A 29 12.23 10.63 2.00
CA GLU A 29 12.28 9.66 3.08
C GLU A 29 11.04 8.76 3.05
N TYR A 30 11.22 7.46 3.21
CA TYR A 30 10.11 6.52 3.23
C TYR A 30 10.32 5.38 4.22
N LYS A 31 9.23 4.72 4.57
CA LYS A 31 9.26 3.50 5.37
C LYS A 31 8.18 2.56 4.86
N ALA A 32 8.50 1.27 4.76
CA ALA A 32 7.58 0.27 4.24
C ALA A 32 7.05 -0.62 5.36
N PHE A 33 5.76 -0.96 5.26
CA PHE A 33 5.06 -1.81 6.22
C PHE A 33 4.35 -2.93 5.48
N VAL A 34 4.51 -4.17 5.94
CA VAL A 34 3.81 -5.33 5.37
C VAL A 34 2.74 -5.76 6.36
N ILE A 35 1.49 -5.39 6.11
CA ILE A 35 0.37 -5.68 7.01
C ILE A 35 -0.86 -6.04 6.19
N SER A 36 -1.41 -7.24 6.43
CA SER A 36 -2.64 -7.66 5.75
C SER A 36 -3.86 -7.04 6.42
N ALA A 37 -4.71 -6.36 5.63
CA ALA A 37 -5.95 -5.80 6.14
C ALA A 37 -6.92 -6.89 6.64
N HIS A 38 -6.86 -8.06 6.03
CA HIS A 38 -7.78 -9.15 6.38
C HIS A 38 -7.35 -9.94 7.62
N ARG A 39 -6.04 -9.99 7.88
CA ARG A 39 -5.50 -10.82 8.97
C ARG A 39 -5.15 -10.02 10.21
N ALA A 40 -4.89 -8.74 10.06
CA ALA A 40 -4.34 -7.92 11.12
C ALA A 40 -4.94 -6.51 11.12
N GLY A 41 -6.28 -6.43 11.05
CA GLY A 41 -6.98 -5.15 10.95
C GLY A 41 -6.65 -4.19 12.09
N GLU A 42 -6.56 -4.70 13.32
CA GLU A 42 -6.23 -3.86 14.47
C GLU A 42 -4.80 -3.35 14.40
N LEU A 43 -3.86 -4.21 14.00
CA LEU A 43 -2.47 -3.80 13.81
C LEU A 43 -2.37 -2.75 12.71
N LEU A 44 -3.13 -2.92 11.64
CA LEU A 44 -3.16 -1.94 10.55
C LEU A 44 -3.63 -0.59 11.05
N ARG A 45 -4.73 -0.55 11.81
CA ARG A 45 -5.27 0.69 12.37
C ARG A 45 -4.23 1.39 13.26
N CYS A 46 -3.62 0.64 14.17
CA CYS A 46 -2.62 1.18 15.07
C CYS A 46 -1.41 1.72 14.31
N THR A 47 -0.96 0.99 13.29
CA THR A 47 0.20 1.39 12.49
C THR A 47 -0.09 2.65 11.70
N VAL A 48 -1.28 2.77 11.11
CA VAL A 48 -1.68 3.96 10.37
C VAL A 48 -1.71 5.18 11.30
N LYS A 49 -2.26 5.01 12.51
CA LYS A 49 -2.28 6.10 13.49
C LYS A 49 -0.87 6.50 13.92
N GLN A 50 0.03 5.54 14.08
CA GLN A 50 1.41 5.82 14.40
C GLN A 50 2.12 6.57 13.27
N VAL A 51 1.84 6.20 12.03
CA VAL A 51 2.36 6.87 10.84
C VAL A 51 1.95 8.35 10.84
N GLU A 52 0.69 8.64 11.15
CA GLU A 52 0.22 10.03 11.27
C GLU A 52 1.00 10.78 12.35
N SER A 53 1.16 10.17 13.53
CA SER A 53 1.87 10.78 14.65
C SER A 53 3.35 11.02 14.36
N ASP A 54 3.96 10.16 13.55
CA ASP A 54 5.38 10.23 13.22
C ASP A 54 5.69 11.25 12.12
N GLY A 55 4.68 11.97 11.64
CA GLY A 55 4.89 13.04 10.68
C GLY A 55 4.95 12.62 9.23
N PHE A 56 4.47 11.41 8.91
CA PHE A 56 4.31 11.02 7.52
C PHE A 56 3.22 11.87 6.87
N GLU A 57 3.40 12.18 5.60
CA GLU A 57 2.51 13.10 4.89
C GLU A 57 1.65 12.42 3.82
N VAL A 58 2.10 11.28 3.31
CA VAL A 58 1.42 10.54 2.24
C VAL A 58 1.55 9.05 2.49
N ILE A 59 0.52 8.31 2.15
CA ILE A 59 0.54 6.84 2.20
C ILE A 59 0.40 6.29 0.78
N ILE A 60 1.28 5.37 0.42
CA ILE A 60 1.17 4.60 -0.81
C ILE A 60 0.77 3.19 -0.39
N ALA A 61 -0.36 2.70 -0.89
CA ALA A 61 -0.87 1.39 -0.50
C ALA A 61 -1.06 0.51 -1.73
N GLY A 62 -0.42 -0.64 -1.75
CA GLY A 62 -0.50 -1.60 -2.84
C GLY A 62 -1.28 -2.84 -2.45
N ALA A 63 -2.13 -3.33 -3.36
CA ALA A 63 -2.86 -4.56 -3.16
C ALA A 63 -3.22 -5.20 -4.49
N GLY A 64 -3.34 -6.51 -4.48
CA GLY A 64 -3.73 -7.28 -5.67
C GLY A 64 -5.23 -7.24 -5.92
N LEU A 65 -5.77 -8.34 -6.41
CA LEU A 65 -7.20 -8.47 -6.73
C LEU A 65 -8.06 -7.98 -5.58
N ALA A 66 -9.13 -7.24 -5.90
CA ALA A 66 -10.06 -6.69 -4.92
C ALA A 66 -9.33 -5.82 -3.88
N ALA A 67 -8.59 -4.84 -4.34
CA ALA A 67 -7.67 -4.01 -3.54
C ALA A 67 -8.32 -3.36 -2.33
N ALA A 68 -8.54 -4.14 -1.26
CA ALA A 68 -9.17 -3.64 -0.04
C ALA A 68 -8.25 -2.71 0.74
N LEU A 69 -6.94 -2.98 0.72
CA LEU A 69 -6.00 -2.26 1.58
C LEU A 69 -6.02 -0.73 1.40
N PRO A 70 -5.94 -0.19 0.16
CA PRO A 70 -6.00 1.26 0.01
C PRO A 70 -7.30 1.87 0.56
N GLY A 71 -8.44 1.23 0.30
CA GLY A 71 -9.72 1.71 0.78
C GLY A 71 -9.85 1.63 2.30
N VAL A 72 -9.36 0.55 2.90
CA VAL A 72 -9.36 0.39 4.36
C VAL A 72 -8.50 1.48 4.99
N ILE A 73 -7.31 1.72 4.46
CA ILE A 73 -6.42 2.76 4.99
C ILE A 73 -7.05 4.13 4.83
N ALA A 74 -7.63 4.42 3.66
CA ALA A 74 -8.28 5.71 3.42
C ALA A 74 -9.43 5.96 4.41
N GLY A 75 -10.11 4.90 4.87
CA GLY A 75 -11.15 5.02 5.88
C GLY A 75 -10.64 5.26 7.29
N ILE A 76 -9.34 5.08 7.53
CA ILE A 76 -8.73 5.24 8.86
C ILE A 76 -8.02 6.59 8.99
N THR A 77 -7.46 7.11 7.91
CA THR A 77 -6.53 8.25 7.95
C THR A 77 -7.08 9.47 7.24
N VAL A 78 -6.60 10.65 7.65
CA VAL A 78 -6.84 11.90 6.92
C VAL A 78 -5.74 12.20 5.91
N LEU A 79 -4.67 11.40 5.89
CA LEU A 79 -3.60 11.58 4.93
C LEU A 79 -4.01 11.16 3.52
N PRO A 80 -3.45 11.77 2.48
CA PRO A 80 -3.66 11.28 1.12
C PRO A 80 -3.18 9.84 0.97
N VAL A 81 -3.98 9.00 0.32
CA VAL A 81 -3.64 7.60 0.07
C VAL A 81 -3.62 7.36 -1.43
N ILE A 82 -2.47 6.91 -1.92
CA ILE A 82 -2.29 6.57 -3.33
C ILE A 82 -2.37 5.05 -3.45
N GLY A 83 -3.38 4.56 -4.15
CA GLY A 83 -3.56 3.14 -4.38
C GLY A 83 -2.70 2.64 -5.55
N VAL A 84 -2.00 1.54 -5.35
CA VAL A 84 -1.24 0.88 -6.40
C VAL A 84 -1.88 -0.47 -6.69
N PRO A 85 -2.53 -0.64 -7.86
CA PRO A 85 -3.10 -1.93 -8.21
C PRO A 85 -1.98 -2.88 -8.62
N ILE A 86 -1.81 -3.96 -7.86
CA ILE A 86 -0.77 -4.94 -8.12
C ILE A 86 -1.34 -6.06 -8.97
N GLU A 87 -0.76 -6.30 -10.14
CA GLU A 87 -1.20 -7.35 -11.03
C GLU A 87 -0.79 -8.71 -10.48
N CYS A 88 -1.75 -9.62 -10.41
CA CYS A 88 -1.51 -10.99 -9.98
C CYS A 88 -1.29 -11.88 -11.20
N ILE A 89 -0.04 -12.16 -11.51
CA ILE A 89 0.31 -12.96 -12.69
C ILE A 89 -0.23 -14.37 -12.58
N SER A 90 -0.18 -14.97 -11.41
CA SER A 90 -0.61 -16.36 -11.20
C SER A 90 -2.12 -16.53 -11.19
N GLY A 91 -2.87 -15.47 -10.86
CA GLY A 91 -4.32 -15.52 -10.76
C GLY A 91 -5.05 -14.79 -11.88
N SER A 92 -4.35 -14.02 -12.68
CA SER A 92 -4.95 -13.23 -13.75
C SER A 92 -4.57 -13.81 -15.10
N SER A 93 -5.51 -14.51 -15.72
CA SER A 93 -5.29 -15.12 -17.01
C SER A 93 -5.24 -14.11 -18.16
N ASN A 94 -5.63 -12.87 -17.93
CA ASN A 94 -5.77 -11.88 -18.98
C ASN A 94 -5.16 -10.52 -18.64
N GLY A 95 -4.39 -10.44 -17.58
CA GLY A 95 -3.73 -9.22 -17.19
C GLY A 95 -4.63 -8.13 -16.61
N LEU A 96 -5.83 -8.46 -16.21
CA LEU A 96 -6.78 -7.51 -15.63
C LEU A 96 -6.70 -7.43 -14.11
N GLY A 97 -5.78 -8.15 -13.47
CA GLY A 97 -5.69 -8.21 -12.02
C GLY A 97 -5.52 -6.84 -11.36
N GLY A 98 -4.62 -5.99 -11.91
CA GLY A 98 -4.39 -4.66 -11.36
C GLY A 98 -5.61 -3.76 -11.54
N LEU A 99 -6.28 -3.83 -12.68
CA LEU A 99 -7.48 -3.04 -12.94
C LEU A 99 -8.62 -3.47 -12.03
N ASP A 100 -8.80 -4.78 -11.85
CA ASP A 100 -9.82 -5.32 -10.98
C ASP A 100 -9.59 -4.88 -9.52
N ALA A 101 -8.34 -4.88 -9.08
CA ALA A 101 -7.98 -4.41 -7.75
C ALA A 101 -8.36 -2.94 -7.56
N LEU A 102 -8.18 -2.12 -8.58
CA LEU A 102 -8.50 -0.70 -8.50
C LEU A 102 -10.01 -0.45 -8.48
N LEU A 103 -10.78 -1.27 -9.20
CA LEU A 103 -12.22 -1.11 -9.32
C LEU A 103 -13.00 -1.74 -8.17
N SER A 104 -12.36 -2.55 -7.37
CA SER A 104 -13.01 -3.20 -6.23
C SER A 104 -13.05 -2.29 -5.03
#